data_ff89d80929aa70def5dbc2cac677baad
#
_entry.id   ff89d80929aa70def5dbc2cac677baad
#
_cell.length_a   1.000
_cell.length_b   1.000
_cell.length_c   1.000
_cell.angle_alpha   90.00
_cell.angle_beta   90.00
_cell.angle_gamma   90.00
#
_symmetry.space_group_name_H-M   'P 1'
#
loop_
_entity.id
_entity.type
_entity.pdbx_description
1 polymer ?
#
loop_
_entity_poly.entity_id
_entity_poly.type
_entity_poly.pdbx_seq_one_letter_code
_entity_poly.pdbx_strand_id
1 'polypeptide(L)'
;MDLEGLQSFVFIAKEKSISKAASLLHVTQPTLSARIRKLEEGMGVKLLERSWDGVRLTEQGHFFLYYAIQMVGQLHDASAMISKVELSKFSQSIEEVTRRDRLVIGLDTGLSGVLMDPLASALQQIHPNLKCKYVSHSSMTLIDLVEYGAIDIGVFYEVKECRLSTKLHLLDDEWVLLCSEELYDAAQDGADFVELVKNEMFVLFENPIATYVNVWETLLGLFGTMPDKFQIVDSCDMMLGVVANAQGYTFVPKTYIPPIYLAHYPIRMISFRDRLPALPIKIAYSNSVPFDVPAEVLRERLSKLGAAVS
;
A
#
# COMPACT_ATOMS: atom_id res chain seq x y z
N MET A 1 -4.88 -14.75 15.51
CA MET A 1 -3.93 -13.63 15.80
C MET A 1 -4.65 -12.60 16.65
N ASP A 2 -4.04 -12.10 17.71
CA ASP A 2 -4.59 -11.08 18.61
C ASP A 2 -3.51 -10.07 19.01
N LEU A 3 -3.91 -8.92 19.55
CA LEU A 3 -3.02 -7.84 19.95
C LEU A 3 -2.02 -8.28 21.03
N GLU A 4 -2.47 -9.11 21.97
CA GLU A 4 -1.60 -9.61 23.03
C GLU A 4 -0.49 -10.51 22.49
N GLY A 5 -0.78 -11.30 21.45
CA GLY A 5 0.22 -12.11 20.74
C GLY A 5 1.24 -11.24 20.03
N LEU A 6 0.80 -10.20 19.32
CA LEU A 6 1.69 -9.24 18.63
C LEU A 6 2.60 -8.51 19.62
N GLN A 7 2.05 -7.97 20.72
CA GLN A 7 2.84 -7.30 21.75
C GLN A 7 3.84 -8.26 22.38
N SER A 8 3.39 -9.48 22.69
CA SER A 8 4.26 -10.53 23.26
C SER A 8 5.45 -10.84 22.34
N PHE A 9 5.20 -10.95 21.04
CA PHE A 9 6.24 -11.19 20.04
C PHE A 9 7.27 -10.05 19.99
N VAL A 10 6.82 -8.80 19.92
CA VAL A 10 7.70 -7.62 19.89
C VAL A 10 8.57 -7.54 21.15
N PHE A 11 7.98 -7.77 22.33
CA PHE A 11 8.74 -7.75 23.59
C PHE A 11 9.76 -8.88 23.69
N ILE A 12 9.42 -10.11 23.23
CA ILE A 12 10.37 -11.22 23.22
C ILE A 12 11.51 -10.96 22.25
N ALA A 13 11.22 -10.42 21.07
CA ALA A 13 12.22 -10.04 20.08
C ALA A 13 13.21 -9.02 20.64
N LYS A 14 12.71 -8.01 21.38
CA LYS A 14 13.51 -6.99 22.04
C LYS A 14 14.40 -7.56 23.15
N GLU A 15 13.80 -8.33 24.06
CA GLU A 15 14.47 -8.83 25.27
C GLU A 15 15.30 -10.10 25.02
N LYS A 16 15.11 -10.76 23.89
CA LYS A 16 15.70 -12.07 23.53
C LYS A 16 15.51 -13.15 24.61
N SER A 17 14.46 -12.96 25.46
CA SER A 17 14.17 -13.79 26.63
C SER A 17 12.66 -13.79 26.93
N ILE A 18 12.06 -14.99 26.94
CA ILE A 18 10.65 -15.14 27.30
C ILE A 18 10.41 -14.73 28.74
N SER A 19 11.30 -15.09 29.66
CA SER A 19 11.14 -14.78 31.10
C SER A 19 11.19 -13.27 31.36
N LYS A 20 12.14 -12.55 30.73
CA LYS A 20 12.23 -11.08 30.86
C LYS A 20 11.02 -10.39 30.23
N ALA A 21 10.62 -10.80 29.04
CA ALA A 21 9.46 -10.25 28.37
C ALA A 21 8.17 -10.50 29.18
N ALA A 22 8.01 -11.68 29.77
CA ALA A 22 6.88 -12.01 30.62
C ALA A 22 6.82 -11.10 31.86
N SER A 23 7.95 -10.84 32.50
CA SER A 23 8.04 -9.92 33.63
C SER A 23 7.64 -8.50 33.26
N LEU A 24 8.10 -7.99 32.12
CA LEU A 24 7.76 -6.65 31.61
C LEU A 24 6.29 -6.51 31.24
N LEU A 25 5.67 -7.57 30.75
CA LEU A 25 4.24 -7.61 30.38
C LEU A 25 3.33 -8.00 31.57
N HIS A 26 3.90 -8.19 32.77
CA HIS A 26 3.19 -8.59 33.97
C HIS A 26 2.36 -9.87 33.80
N VAL A 27 2.89 -10.84 33.06
CA VAL A 27 2.29 -12.15 32.82
C VAL A 27 3.24 -13.29 33.19
N THR A 28 2.72 -14.51 33.29
CA THR A 28 3.57 -15.69 33.53
C THR A 28 4.27 -16.13 32.24
N GLN A 29 5.44 -16.75 32.36
CA GLN A 29 6.15 -17.31 31.20
C GLN A 29 5.31 -18.34 30.40
N PRO A 30 4.55 -19.26 31.03
CA PRO A 30 3.63 -20.16 30.32
C PRO A 30 2.57 -19.41 29.53
N THR A 31 1.98 -18.34 30.06
CA THR A 31 1.01 -17.48 29.37
C THR A 31 1.62 -16.84 28.14
N LEU A 32 2.82 -16.26 28.29
CA LEU A 32 3.50 -15.62 27.16
C LEU A 32 3.85 -16.64 26.07
N SER A 33 4.33 -17.83 26.45
CA SER A 33 4.61 -18.92 25.52
C SER A 33 3.35 -19.40 24.77
N ALA A 34 2.20 -19.44 25.46
CA ALA A 34 0.91 -19.81 24.84
C ALA A 34 0.45 -18.74 23.81
N ARG A 35 0.62 -17.43 24.12
CA ARG A 35 0.31 -16.34 23.20
C ARG A 35 1.14 -16.44 21.90
N ILE A 36 2.44 -16.70 22.03
CA ILE A 36 3.33 -16.90 20.87
C ILE A 36 2.91 -18.11 20.04
N ARG A 37 2.64 -19.24 20.70
CA ARG A 37 2.18 -20.44 19.98
C ARG A 37 0.92 -20.16 19.18
N LYS A 38 -0.08 -19.51 19.78
CA LYS A 38 -1.33 -19.13 19.10
C LYS A 38 -1.09 -18.17 17.94
N LEU A 39 -0.13 -17.24 18.06
CA LEU A 39 0.26 -16.34 16.99
C LEU A 39 0.88 -17.12 15.82
N GLU A 40 1.86 -17.98 16.09
CA GLU A 40 2.53 -18.83 15.10
C GLU A 40 1.57 -19.81 14.43
N GLU A 41 0.68 -20.43 15.20
CA GLU A 41 -0.38 -21.31 14.67
C GLU A 41 -1.33 -20.55 13.72
N GLY A 42 -1.73 -19.34 14.10
CA GLY A 42 -2.59 -18.49 13.26
C GLY A 42 -1.93 -18.02 11.97
N MET A 43 -0.60 -17.96 11.92
CA MET A 43 0.18 -17.59 10.74
C MET A 43 0.70 -18.80 9.96
N GLY A 44 0.67 -19.99 10.54
CA GLY A 44 1.19 -21.20 9.91
C GLY A 44 2.72 -21.27 9.84
N VAL A 45 3.44 -20.37 10.51
CA VAL A 45 4.90 -20.28 10.48
C VAL A 45 5.48 -20.09 11.87
N LYS A 46 6.75 -20.50 12.05
CA LYS A 46 7.51 -20.21 13.25
C LYS A 46 8.18 -18.84 13.15
N LEU A 47 8.00 -18.02 14.18
CA LEU A 47 8.60 -16.69 14.27
C LEU A 47 9.80 -16.65 15.23
N LEU A 48 9.80 -17.56 16.21
CA LEU A 48 10.82 -17.66 17.25
C LEU A 48 11.41 -19.06 17.29
N GLU A 49 12.69 -19.13 17.53
CA GLU A 49 13.42 -20.37 17.80
C GLU A 49 14.20 -20.28 19.10
N ARG A 50 14.39 -21.43 19.74
CA ARG A 50 15.22 -21.51 20.94
C ARG A 50 16.70 -21.57 20.56
N SER A 51 17.50 -20.78 21.26
CA SER A 51 18.95 -20.79 21.15
C SER A 51 19.56 -21.08 22.53
N TRP A 52 20.83 -21.45 22.55
CA TRP A 52 21.59 -21.71 23.79
C TRP A 52 21.69 -20.45 24.68
N ASP A 53 21.62 -19.27 24.09
CA ASP A 53 21.70 -17.96 24.72
C ASP A 53 20.32 -17.30 24.93
N GLY A 54 19.21 -18.04 24.65
CA GLY A 54 17.85 -17.53 24.84
C GLY A 54 16.91 -17.81 23.69
N VAL A 55 16.30 -16.76 23.13
CA VAL A 55 15.35 -16.83 22.01
C VAL A 55 15.87 -15.97 20.87
N ARG A 56 15.78 -16.50 19.65
CA ARG A 56 16.12 -15.78 18.41
C ARG A 56 14.90 -15.73 17.50
N LEU A 57 14.92 -14.77 16.61
CA LEU A 57 13.97 -14.69 15.50
C LEU A 57 14.35 -15.70 14.42
N THR A 58 13.38 -16.35 13.84
CA THR A 58 13.54 -17.05 12.55
C THR A 58 13.65 -16.02 11.41
N GLU A 59 13.92 -16.46 10.19
CA GLU A 59 13.88 -15.58 9.01
C GLU A 59 12.49 -14.94 8.85
N GLN A 60 11.42 -15.73 8.99
CA GLN A 60 10.05 -15.25 8.98
C GLN A 60 9.77 -14.30 10.16
N GLY A 61 10.37 -14.56 11.34
CA GLY A 61 10.29 -13.70 12.50
C GLY A 61 10.95 -12.34 12.28
N HIS A 62 12.10 -12.29 11.61
CA HIS A 62 12.74 -11.03 11.22
C HIS A 62 11.87 -10.22 10.26
N PHE A 63 11.33 -10.87 9.24
CA PHE A 63 10.40 -10.23 8.30
C PHE A 63 9.15 -9.69 9.02
N PHE A 64 8.53 -10.53 9.84
CA PHE A 64 7.28 -10.16 10.53
C PHE A 64 7.48 -9.09 11.60
N LEU A 65 8.67 -8.96 12.20
CA LEU A 65 8.93 -8.00 13.28
C LEU A 65 8.65 -6.56 12.85
N TYR A 66 9.04 -6.20 11.63
CA TYR A 66 8.76 -4.87 11.07
C TYR A 66 7.26 -4.56 11.10
N TYR A 67 6.42 -5.44 10.58
CA TYR A 67 4.97 -5.27 10.56
C TYR A 67 4.34 -5.31 11.94
N ALA A 68 4.83 -6.18 12.81
CA ALA A 68 4.32 -6.28 14.19
C ALA A 68 4.54 -4.98 14.97
N ILE A 69 5.72 -4.36 14.84
CA ILE A 69 6.03 -3.06 15.45
C ILE A 69 5.09 -1.98 14.92
N GLN A 70 4.88 -1.91 13.61
CA GLN A 70 3.99 -0.96 12.98
C GLN A 70 2.54 -1.09 13.47
N MET A 71 1.99 -2.31 13.48
CA MET A 71 0.62 -2.57 13.96
C MET A 71 0.44 -2.18 15.42
N VAL A 72 1.39 -2.56 16.29
CA VAL A 72 1.34 -2.19 17.72
C VAL A 72 1.43 -0.68 17.90
N GLY A 73 2.30 0.00 17.15
CA GLY A 73 2.45 1.44 17.16
C GLY A 73 1.17 2.17 16.74
N GLN A 74 0.58 1.78 15.61
CA GLN A 74 -0.68 2.37 15.11
C GLN A 74 -1.84 2.22 16.09
N LEU A 75 -1.95 1.06 16.76
CA LEU A 75 -2.97 0.85 17.77
C LEU A 75 -2.72 1.71 19.02
N HIS A 76 -1.45 1.87 19.42
CA HIS A 76 -1.08 2.76 20.52
C HIS A 76 -1.45 4.22 20.21
N ASP A 77 -1.12 4.70 19.01
CA ASP A 77 -1.43 6.06 18.57
C ASP A 77 -2.94 6.30 18.50
N ALA A 78 -3.70 5.34 17.95
CA ALA A 78 -5.16 5.42 17.91
C ALA A 78 -5.76 5.47 19.33
N SER A 79 -5.27 4.63 20.26
CA SER A 79 -5.70 4.63 21.65
C SER A 79 -5.37 5.94 22.35
N ALA A 80 -4.16 6.48 22.13
CA ALA A 80 -3.74 7.76 22.68
C ALA A 80 -4.57 8.94 22.14
N MET A 81 -4.97 8.89 20.87
CA MET A 81 -5.89 9.87 20.29
C MET A 81 -7.26 9.81 20.96
N ILE A 82 -7.85 8.63 21.10
CA ILE A 82 -9.15 8.44 21.74
C ILE A 82 -9.11 8.89 23.21
N SER A 83 -8.06 8.54 23.97
CA SER A 83 -7.92 8.90 25.37
C SER A 83 -7.74 10.40 25.62
N LYS A 84 -7.09 11.11 24.71
CA LYS A 84 -6.93 12.58 24.78
C LYS A 84 -8.25 13.33 24.53
N VAL A 85 -9.24 12.69 23.90
CA VAL A 85 -10.58 13.24 23.66
C VAL A 85 -11.33 13.49 24.95
N GLU A 86 -11.14 12.66 25.97
CA GLU A 86 -11.85 12.82 27.26
C GLU A 86 -11.31 13.97 28.11
N LEU A 87 -10.11 14.51 27.83
CA LEU A 87 -9.40 15.36 28.77
C LEU A 87 -9.37 16.87 28.52
N SER A 88 -9.87 17.40 27.41
CA SER A 88 -9.95 18.88 27.27
C SER A 88 -10.65 19.33 26.00
N LYS A 89 -11.02 20.60 25.92
CA LYS A 89 -11.47 21.46 24.80
C LYS A 89 -11.20 21.02 23.34
N PHE A 90 -10.52 19.88 23.15
CA PHE A 90 -10.35 19.11 21.94
C PHE A 90 -11.62 18.33 21.56
N SER A 91 -12.63 18.24 22.45
CA SER A 91 -13.91 17.58 22.15
C SER A 91 -14.63 18.25 20.96
N GLN A 92 -14.48 19.57 20.80
CA GLN A 92 -14.99 20.26 19.61
C GLN A 92 -14.28 19.80 18.33
N SER A 93 -12.97 19.57 18.38
CA SER A 93 -12.22 19.11 17.20
C SER A 93 -12.51 17.65 16.85
N ILE A 94 -12.90 16.80 17.80
CA ILE A 94 -13.25 15.39 17.53
C ILE A 94 -14.74 15.24 17.27
N GLU A 95 -15.62 15.98 17.89
CA GLU A 95 -16.98 16.14 17.38
C GLU A 95 -16.96 16.67 15.94
N GLU A 96 -16.04 17.58 15.60
CA GLU A 96 -15.78 17.99 14.22
C GLU A 96 -15.16 16.89 13.35
N VAL A 97 -14.33 16.00 13.91
CA VAL A 97 -13.72 14.86 13.18
C VAL A 97 -14.69 13.67 13.04
N THR A 98 -15.61 13.47 14.00
CA THR A 98 -16.61 12.39 13.98
C THR A 98 -17.96 12.82 13.46
N ARG A 99 -18.20 14.12 13.25
CA ARG A 99 -19.45 14.61 12.64
C ARG A 99 -19.59 14.12 11.20
N ARG A 100 -20.79 13.65 10.87
CA ARG A 100 -21.22 13.23 9.53
C ARG A 100 -21.35 14.39 8.51
N ASP A 101 -20.80 15.59 8.80
CA ASP A 101 -20.76 16.75 7.89
C ASP A 101 -19.53 16.73 6.95
N ARG A 102 -18.80 15.62 6.96
CA ARG A 102 -17.53 15.45 6.28
C ARG A 102 -17.57 14.20 5.41
N LEU A 103 -17.11 14.30 4.17
CA LEU A 103 -16.93 13.17 3.28
C LEU A 103 -15.54 12.54 3.50
N VAL A 104 -15.49 11.25 3.77
CA VAL A 104 -14.21 10.51 3.90
C VAL A 104 -13.95 9.76 2.60
N ILE A 105 -12.83 10.07 1.96
CA ILE A 105 -12.47 9.56 0.65
C ILE A 105 -11.16 8.81 0.75
N GLY A 106 -11.17 7.55 0.33
CA GLY A 106 -10.00 6.68 0.26
C GLY A 106 -9.48 6.54 -1.17
N LEU A 107 -8.17 6.70 -1.36
CA LEU A 107 -7.49 6.40 -2.62
C LEU A 107 -6.46 5.31 -2.38
N ASP A 108 -6.33 4.41 -3.36
CA ASP A 108 -5.20 3.48 -3.34
C ASP A 108 -3.88 4.27 -3.30
N THR A 109 -2.92 3.76 -2.55
CA THR A 109 -1.65 4.44 -2.32
C THR A 109 -0.95 4.85 -3.62
N GLY A 110 -1.01 3.99 -4.65
CA GLY A 110 -0.43 4.28 -5.95
C GLY A 110 -1.24 5.29 -6.79
N LEU A 111 -2.54 5.43 -6.51
CA LEU A 111 -3.39 6.37 -7.25
C LEU A 111 -3.37 7.78 -6.66
N SER A 112 -2.95 7.93 -5.40
CA SER A 112 -3.04 9.20 -4.68
C SER A 112 -2.26 10.33 -5.35
N GLY A 113 -1.08 10.05 -5.88
CA GLY A 113 -0.22 11.05 -6.53
C GLY A 113 -0.79 11.62 -7.83
N VAL A 114 -1.64 10.87 -8.52
CA VAL A 114 -2.21 11.29 -9.83
C VAL A 114 -3.68 11.69 -9.72
N LEU A 115 -4.46 10.98 -8.91
CA LEU A 115 -5.91 11.17 -8.87
C LEU A 115 -6.39 12.12 -7.76
N MET A 116 -5.54 12.46 -6.79
CA MET A 116 -5.95 13.29 -5.66
C MET A 116 -6.43 14.68 -6.08
N ASP A 117 -5.62 15.43 -6.82
CA ASP A 117 -5.93 16.81 -7.22
C ASP A 117 -7.18 16.89 -8.12
N PRO A 118 -7.32 16.04 -9.15
CA PRO A 118 -8.52 16.01 -9.97
C PRO A 118 -9.78 15.63 -9.22
N LEU A 119 -9.68 14.67 -8.33
CA LEU A 119 -10.80 14.24 -7.49
C LEU A 119 -11.23 15.34 -6.54
N ALA A 120 -10.28 15.98 -5.85
CA ALA A 120 -10.53 17.10 -4.96
C ALA A 120 -11.16 18.29 -5.72
N SER A 121 -10.61 18.63 -6.88
CA SER A 121 -11.14 19.71 -7.74
C SER A 121 -12.56 19.40 -8.23
N ALA A 122 -12.84 18.16 -8.64
CA ALA A 122 -14.17 17.77 -9.07
C ALA A 122 -15.20 17.87 -7.94
N LEU A 123 -14.84 17.37 -6.75
CA LEU A 123 -15.71 17.43 -5.56
C LEU A 123 -15.97 18.87 -5.12
N GLN A 124 -14.95 19.72 -5.10
CA GLN A 124 -15.10 21.13 -4.73
C GLN A 124 -16.01 21.90 -5.70
N GLN A 125 -16.02 21.56 -6.98
CA GLN A 125 -16.92 22.19 -7.96
C GLN A 125 -18.37 21.71 -7.85
N ILE A 126 -18.59 20.46 -7.41
CA ILE A 126 -19.94 19.91 -7.17
C ILE A 126 -20.50 20.48 -5.86
N HIS A 127 -19.68 20.55 -4.83
CA HIS A 127 -20.05 21.02 -3.49
C HIS A 127 -18.97 21.92 -2.91
N PRO A 128 -18.98 23.23 -3.16
CA PRO A 128 -17.89 24.17 -2.77
C PRO A 128 -17.60 24.21 -1.27
N ASN A 129 -18.59 23.89 -0.42
CA ASN A 129 -18.47 23.92 1.04
C ASN A 129 -18.26 22.52 1.65
N LEU A 130 -18.04 21.50 0.82
CA LEU A 130 -17.84 20.14 1.29
C LEU A 130 -16.54 20.01 2.07
N LYS A 131 -16.63 19.57 3.30
CA LYS A 131 -15.45 19.20 4.07
C LYS A 131 -15.06 17.78 3.71
N CYS A 132 -13.83 17.54 3.29
CA CYS A 132 -13.32 16.24 2.95
C CYS A 132 -12.20 15.82 3.90
N LYS A 133 -12.14 14.52 4.18
CA LYS A 133 -10.98 13.85 4.74
C LYS A 133 -10.49 12.84 3.69
N TYR A 134 -9.21 12.90 3.37
CA TYR A 134 -8.59 11.98 2.44
C TYR A 134 -7.72 10.99 3.21
N VAL A 135 -7.79 9.72 2.83
CA VAL A 135 -6.98 8.64 3.40
C VAL A 135 -6.39 7.80 2.26
N SER A 136 -5.20 7.27 2.49
CA SER A 136 -4.52 6.42 1.52
C SER A 136 -4.27 5.05 2.13
N HIS A 137 -4.73 4.00 1.45
CA HIS A 137 -4.56 2.61 1.86
C HIS A 137 -4.47 1.70 0.64
N SER A 138 -4.17 0.43 0.85
CA SER A 138 -4.23 -0.56 -0.22
C SER A 138 -5.65 -0.77 -0.74
N SER A 139 -5.79 -1.19 -2.00
CA SER A 139 -7.08 -1.47 -2.63
C SER A 139 -7.96 -2.39 -1.80
N MET A 140 -7.41 -3.46 -1.22
CA MET A 140 -8.17 -4.38 -0.36
C MET A 140 -8.69 -3.70 0.90
N THR A 141 -7.83 -2.94 1.59
CA THR A 141 -8.25 -2.19 2.77
C THR A 141 -9.35 -1.18 2.44
N LEU A 142 -9.24 -0.50 1.30
CA LEU A 142 -10.27 0.46 0.86
C LEU A 142 -11.61 -0.22 0.58
N ILE A 143 -11.61 -1.39 -0.03
CA ILE A 143 -12.81 -2.19 -0.27
C ILE A 143 -13.50 -2.50 1.06
N ASP A 144 -12.77 -2.99 2.05
CA ASP A 144 -13.31 -3.27 3.38
C ASP A 144 -13.83 -2.00 4.06
N LEU A 145 -13.07 -0.90 4.01
CA LEU A 145 -13.48 0.38 4.60
C LEU A 145 -14.76 0.94 3.99
N VAL A 146 -14.95 0.79 2.67
CA VAL A 146 -16.21 1.16 1.99
C VAL A 146 -17.34 0.22 2.40
N GLU A 147 -17.09 -1.09 2.40
CA GLU A 147 -18.11 -2.10 2.76
C GLU A 147 -18.64 -1.89 4.18
N TYR A 148 -17.75 -1.61 5.13
CA TYR A 148 -18.13 -1.33 6.52
C TYR A 148 -18.57 0.11 6.77
N GLY A 149 -18.59 0.97 5.76
CA GLY A 149 -19.00 2.38 5.88
C GLY A 149 -18.04 3.23 6.73
N ALA A 150 -16.79 2.81 6.87
CA ALA A 150 -15.75 3.58 7.53
C ALA A 150 -15.20 4.71 6.66
N ILE A 151 -15.33 4.59 5.33
CA ILE A 151 -15.14 5.65 4.34
C ILE A 151 -16.35 5.71 3.42
N ASP A 152 -16.60 6.89 2.86
CA ASP A 152 -17.77 7.15 2.02
C ASP A 152 -17.51 6.81 0.55
N ILE A 153 -16.32 7.11 0.06
CA ILE A 153 -15.89 6.86 -1.32
C ILE A 153 -14.52 6.17 -1.30
N GLY A 154 -14.38 5.12 -2.10
CA GLY A 154 -13.11 4.44 -2.35
C GLY A 154 -12.74 4.46 -3.84
N VAL A 155 -11.50 4.82 -4.17
CA VAL A 155 -10.91 4.70 -5.51
C VAL A 155 -9.74 3.73 -5.45
N PHE A 156 -9.85 2.62 -6.17
CA PHE A 156 -8.94 1.49 -6.03
C PHE A 156 -8.82 0.69 -7.33
N TYR A 157 -7.76 -0.12 -7.45
CA TYR A 157 -7.63 -1.09 -8.53
C TYR A 157 -8.60 -2.25 -8.32
N GLU A 158 -9.20 -2.73 -9.39
CA GLU A 158 -10.09 -3.89 -9.32
C GLU A 158 -9.33 -5.13 -8.87
N VAL A 159 -9.84 -5.78 -7.82
CA VAL A 159 -9.33 -7.05 -7.33
C VAL A 159 -10.36 -8.15 -7.60
N LYS A 160 -9.90 -9.38 -7.87
CA LYS A 160 -10.75 -10.53 -8.25
C LYS A 160 -11.85 -10.83 -7.23
N GLU A 161 -11.60 -10.56 -5.95
CA GLU A 161 -12.51 -10.89 -4.83
C GLU A 161 -13.33 -9.69 -4.35
N CYS A 162 -13.43 -8.62 -5.15
CA CYS A 162 -14.19 -7.43 -4.76
C CYS A 162 -15.69 -7.73 -4.64
N ARG A 163 -16.20 -7.67 -3.41
CA ARG A 163 -17.60 -7.96 -3.05
C ARG A 163 -18.55 -6.77 -3.19
N LEU A 164 -18.01 -5.56 -3.43
CA LEU A 164 -18.82 -4.35 -3.53
C LEU A 164 -19.74 -4.40 -4.76
N SER A 165 -21.04 -4.26 -4.53
CA SER A 165 -22.07 -4.25 -5.58
C SER A 165 -22.17 -2.92 -6.32
N THR A 166 -21.78 -1.82 -5.69
CA THR A 166 -21.91 -0.44 -6.19
C THR A 166 -20.62 0.14 -6.72
N LYS A 167 -19.78 -0.68 -7.35
CA LYS A 167 -18.54 -0.23 -7.97
C LYS A 167 -18.76 0.16 -9.43
N LEU A 168 -18.20 1.30 -9.83
CA LEU A 168 -18.23 1.80 -11.20
C LEU A 168 -16.82 1.80 -11.78
N HIS A 169 -16.72 1.54 -13.08
CA HIS A 169 -15.45 1.66 -13.79
C HIS A 169 -15.10 3.13 -13.96
N LEU A 170 -13.88 3.52 -13.61
CA LEU A 170 -13.39 4.87 -13.69
C LEU A 170 -12.49 5.08 -14.91
N LEU A 171 -11.40 4.33 -14.97
CA LEU A 171 -10.44 4.32 -16.07
C LEU A 171 -9.62 3.02 -16.06
N ASP A 172 -8.88 2.79 -17.12
CA ASP A 172 -7.92 1.69 -17.23
C ASP A 172 -6.50 2.23 -17.13
N ASP A 173 -5.70 1.61 -16.27
CA ASP A 173 -4.27 1.85 -16.15
C ASP A 173 -3.47 0.80 -16.94
N GLU A 174 -2.21 1.06 -17.14
CA GLU A 174 -1.29 0.19 -17.85
C GLU A 174 -0.04 -0.13 -17.03
N TRP A 175 0.54 -1.30 -17.28
CA TRP A 175 1.84 -1.65 -16.76
C TRP A 175 2.95 -0.92 -17.50
N VAL A 176 3.92 -0.41 -16.73
CA VAL A 176 5.12 0.21 -17.29
C VAL A 176 6.37 -0.31 -16.59
N LEU A 177 7.45 -0.38 -17.33
CA LEU A 177 8.78 -0.56 -16.80
C LEU A 177 9.47 0.80 -16.77
N LEU A 178 9.98 1.18 -15.59
CA LEU A 178 10.82 2.37 -15.43
C LEU A 178 12.26 1.94 -15.32
N CYS A 179 13.13 2.63 -16.05
CA CYS A 179 14.57 2.41 -15.99
C CYS A 179 15.33 3.74 -16.18
N SER A 180 16.62 3.73 -15.95
CA SER A 180 17.51 4.84 -16.25
C SER A 180 17.55 5.10 -17.77
N GLU A 181 17.97 6.30 -18.18
CA GLU A 181 18.20 6.63 -19.59
C GLU A 181 19.23 5.68 -20.22
N GLU A 182 20.31 5.36 -19.50
CA GLU A 182 21.36 4.46 -19.98
C GLU A 182 20.82 3.07 -20.34
N LEU A 183 19.98 2.50 -19.46
CA LEU A 183 19.38 1.18 -19.69
C LEU A 183 18.36 1.24 -20.85
N TYR A 184 17.61 2.33 -20.93
CA TYR A 184 16.66 2.56 -22.03
C TYR A 184 17.38 2.63 -23.38
N ASP A 185 18.45 3.41 -23.49
CA ASP A 185 19.22 3.59 -24.72
C ASP A 185 19.88 2.28 -25.14
N ALA A 186 20.46 1.52 -24.19
CA ALA A 186 21.00 0.19 -24.46
C ALA A 186 19.94 -0.77 -25.02
N ALA A 187 18.72 -0.71 -24.53
CA ALA A 187 17.60 -1.50 -25.05
C ALA A 187 17.20 -1.09 -26.46
N GLN A 188 17.28 0.21 -26.80
CA GLN A 188 16.97 0.73 -28.14
C GLN A 188 18.07 0.38 -29.17
N ASP A 189 19.33 0.31 -28.73
CA ASP A 189 20.49 -0.05 -29.56
C ASP A 189 20.57 -1.54 -29.93
N GLY A 190 19.56 -2.32 -29.54
CA GLY A 190 19.37 -3.71 -29.94
C GLY A 190 20.00 -4.72 -28.97
N ALA A 191 20.32 -4.30 -27.75
CA ALA A 191 20.65 -5.24 -26.70
C ALA A 191 19.42 -6.13 -26.37
N ASP A 192 19.66 -7.39 -26.02
CA ASP A 192 18.59 -8.29 -25.62
C ASP A 192 17.96 -7.75 -24.30
N PHE A 193 16.74 -7.29 -24.40
CA PHE A 193 16.01 -6.71 -23.26
C PHE A 193 15.82 -7.74 -22.12
N VAL A 194 15.70 -9.02 -22.44
CA VAL A 194 15.61 -10.10 -21.44
C VAL A 194 16.92 -10.23 -20.64
N GLU A 195 18.04 -10.17 -21.35
CA GLU A 195 19.37 -10.19 -20.71
C GLU A 195 19.60 -8.94 -19.84
N LEU A 196 19.20 -7.76 -20.31
CA LEU A 196 19.28 -6.54 -19.50
C LEU A 196 18.45 -6.66 -18.22
N VAL A 197 17.19 -7.07 -18.31
CA VAL A 197 16.29 -7.25 -17.17
C VAL A 197 16.84 -8.28 -16.18
N LYS A 198 17.47 -9.36 -16.66
CA LYS A 198 18.02 -10.42 -15.81
C LYS A 198 19.22 -9.97 -15.01
N ASN A 199 20.12 -9.22 -15.63
CA ASN A 199 21.41 -8.87 -15.04
C ASN A 199 21.37 -7.59 -14.19
N GLU A 200 20.40 -6.73 -14.47
CA GLU A 200 20.25 -5.46 -13.75
C GLU A 200 19.47 -5.63 -12.42
N MET A 201 19.61 -4.65 -11.54
CA MET A 201 18.92 -4.63 -10.25
C MET A 201 17.41 -4.37 -10.45
N PHE A 202 16.57 -5.29 -9.98
CA PHE A 202 15.14 -5.06 -9.90
C PHE A 202 14.79 -4.33 -8.60
N VAL A 203 14.15 -3.18 -8.71
CA VAL A 203 13.66 -2.43 -7.56
C VAL A 203 12.20 -2.82 -7.32
N LEU A 204 11.99 -3.70 -6.35
CA LEU A 204 10.66 -4.12 -5.94
C LEU A 204 10.04 -3.05 -5.04
N PHE A 205 8.96 -2.47 -5.50
CA PHE A 205 8.16 -1.59 -4.67
C PHE A 205 7.25 -2.42 -3.77
N GLU A 206 7.50 -2.37 -2.46
CA GLU A 206 6.72 -3.09 -1.46
C GLU A 206 5.36 -2.42 -1.27
N ASN A 207 4.49 -2.62 -2.23
CA ASN A 207 3.11 -2.20 -2.16
C ASN A 207 2.21 -3.44 -2.25
N PRO A 208 1.09 -3.49 -1.50
CA PRO A 208 0.12 -4.58 -1.59
C PRO A 208 -0.35 -4.91 -3.00
N ILE A 209 -0.37 -3.95 -3.94
CA ILE A 209 -0.66 -4.25 -5.35
C ILE A 209 0.30 -5.29 -5.94
N ALA A 210 1.58 -5.24 -5.62
CA ALA A 210 2.54 -6.24 -6.08
C ALA A 210 2.14 -7.67 -5.67
N THR A 211 1.45 -7.80 -4.54
CA THR A 211 0.94 -9.09 -4.05
C THR A 211 -0.34 -9.52 -4.76
N TYR A 212 -1.24 -8.57 -5.12
CA TYR A 212 -2.54 -8.91 -5.73
C TYR A 212 -2.47 -9.19 -7.22
N VAL A 213 -1.56 -8.52 -7.93
CA VAL A 213 -1.41 -8.68 -9.38
C VAL A 213 -0.29 -9.66 -9.72
N ASN A 214 0.31 -10.28 -8.70
CA ASN A 214 1.42 -11.21 -8.84
C ASN A 214 2.48 -10.71 -9.84
N VAL A 215 3.13 -9.60 -9.47
CA VAL A 215 4.19 -8.98 -10.28
C VAL A 215 5.23 -10.01 -10.72
N TRP A 216 5.55 -10.97 -9.86
CA TRP A 216 6.50 -12.02 -10.14
C TRP A 216 6.04 -12.94 -11.26
N GLU A 217 4.78 -13.41 -11.26
CA GLU A 217 4.24 -14.22 -12.36
C GLU A 217 4.20 -13.42 -13.67
N THR A 218 3.88 -12.13 -13.57
CA THR A 218 3.86 -11.24 -14.73
C THR A 218 5.25 -11.08 -15.33
N LEU A 219 6.27 -10.82 -14.50
CA LEU A 219 7.67 -10.72 -14.95
C LEU A 219 8.15 -12.03 -15.56
N LEU A 220 7.88 -13.16 -14.88
CA LEU A 220 8.23 -14.48 -15.40
C LEU A 220 7.53 -14.77 -16.73
N GLY A 221 6.26 -14.39 -16.87
CA GLY A 221 5.49 -14.56 -18.12
C GLY A 221 6.01 -13.69 -19.27
N LEU A 222 6.48 -12.47 -18.97
CA LEU A 222 7.02 -11.55 -19.97
C LEU A 222 8.44 -11.87 -20.40
N PHE A 223 9.30 -12.21 -19.47
CA PHE A 223 10.74 -12.29 -19.69
C PHE A 223 11.26 -13.73 -19.62
N GLY A 224 10.43 -14.71 -19.23
CA GLY A 224 10.82 -16.11 -19.11
C GLY A 224 11.82 -16.38 -17.97
N THR A 225 12.20 -15.37 -17.22
CA THR A 225 13.16 -15.44 -16.10
C THR A 225 12.79 -14.48 -15.00
N MET A 226 13.34 -14.72 -13.81
CA MET A 226 13.26 -13.80 -12.67
C MET A 226 14.54 -12.96 -12.60
N PRO A 227 14.48 -11.74 -12.06
CA PRO A 227 15.68 -10.96 -11.76
C PRO A 227 16.56 -11.69 -10.75
N ASP A 228 17.86 -11.77 -11.04
CA ASP A 228 18.83 -12.40 -10.13
C ASP A 228 19.17 -11.50 -8.92
N LYS A 229 18.95 -10.20 -9.08
CA LYS A 229 19.23 -9.18 -8.05
C LYS A 229 18.00 -8.33 -7.83
N PHE A 230 17.66 -8.06 -6.58
CA PHE A 230 16.56 -7.14 -6.27
C PHE A 230 16.82 -6.36 -4.99
N GLN A 231 16.22 -5.18 -4.90
CA GLN A 231 16.12 -4.34 -3.71
C GLN A 231 14.63 -4.08 -3.42
N ILE A 232 14.28 -3.97 -2.15
CA ILE A 232 12.92 -3.67 -1.73
C ILE A 232 12.88 -2.24 -1.21
N VAL A 233 11.89 -1.47 -1.67
CA VAL A 233 11.62 -0.11 -1.21
C VAL A 233 10.13 0.05 -0.91
N ASP A 234 9.77 0.85 0.06
CA ASP A 234 8.40 1.06 0.54
C ASP A 234 7.82 2.43 0.18
N SER A 235 8.58 3.28 -0.51
CA SER A 235 8.11 4.57 -0.98
C SER A 235 8.40 4.81 -2.45
N CYS A 236 7.51 5.54 -3.12
CA CYS A 236 7.65 5.92 -4.52
C CYS A 236 8.92 6.77 -4.74
N ASP A 237 9.21 7.72 -3.85
CA ASP A 237 10.39 8.58 -3.97
C ASP A 237 11.70 7.79 -3.88
N MET A 238 11.78 6.80 -2.96
CA MET A 238 12.93 5.90 -2.87
C MET A 238 13.08 5.07 -4.15
N MET A 239 11.99 4.52 -4.66
CA MET A 239 11.98 3.73 -5.89
C MET A 239 12.52 4.55 -7.07
N LEU A 240 12.01 5.76 -7.26
CA LEU A 240 12.43 6.65 -8.34
C LEU A 240 13.90 7.08 -8.18
N GLY A 241 14.32 7.39 -6.95
CA GLY A 241 15.70 7.74 -6.64
C GLY A 241 16.68 6.60 -6.95
N VAL A 242 16.35 5.36 -6.61
CA VAL A 242 17.19 4.19 -6.91
C VAL A 242 17.26 3.97 -8.42
N VAL A 243 16.12 3.99 -9.12
CA VAL A 243 16.08 3.80 -10.58
C VAL A 243 16.83 4.91 -11.31
N ALA A 244 16.65 6.18 -10.92
CA ALA A 244 17.27 7.34 -11.56
C ALA A 244 18.79 7.37 -11.44
N ASN A 245 19.35 6.78 -10.38
CA ASN A 245 20.80 6.66 -10.19
C ASN A 245 21.43 5.47 -10.95
N ALA A 246 20.80 5.01 -12.02
CA ALA A 246 21.21 3.86 -12.83
C ALA A 246 21.39 2.57 -12.03
N GLN A 247 20.67 2.43 -10.91
CA GLN A 247 20.75 1.27 -10.04
C GLN A 247 19.70 0.20 -10.37
N GLY A 248 19.14 0.23 -11.60
CA GLY A 248 18.25 -0.82 -12.06
C GLY A 248 16.94 -0.33 -12.70
N TYR A 249 15.92 -1.16 -12.57
CA TYR A 249 14.59 -0.92 -13.15
C TYR A 249 13.49 -1.34 -12.16
N THR A 250 12.27 -0.84 -12.39
CA THR A 250 11.07 -1.27 -11.66
C THR A 250 9.92 -1.51 -12.61
N PHE A 251 8.92 -2.27 -12.16
CA PHE A 251 7.73 -2.60 -12.94
C PHE A 251 6.47 -2.29 -12.10
N VAL A 252 5.74 -1.25 -12.51
CA VAL A 252 4.64 -0.69 -11.74
C VAL A 252 3.50 -0.24 -12.66
N PRO A 253 2.28 -0.03 -12.14
CA PRO A 253 1.25 0.70 -12.87
C PRO A 253 1.70 2.13 -13.20
N LYS A 254 1.32 2.65 -14.36
CA LYS A 254 1.71 3.99 -14.83
C LYS A 254 1.27 5.11 -13.89
N THR A 255 0.08 5.00 -13.30
CA THR A 255 -0.45 6.00 -12.37
C THR A 255 0.31 6.08 -11.04
N TYR A 256 1.21 5.11 -10.74
CA TYR A 256 2.13 5.22 -9.61
C TYR A 256 3.15 6.34 -9.80
N ILE A 257 3.32 6.82 -11.03
CA ILE A 257 4.34 7.78 -11.39
C ILE A 257 3.67 9.10 -11.76
N PRO A 258 3.52 10.05 -10.83
CA PRO A 258 3.05 11.37 -11.14
C PRO A 258 3.95 12.03 -12.20
N PRO A 259 3.37 12.71 -13.21
CA PRO A 259 4.14 13.32 -14.32
C PRO A 259 5.26 14.26 -13.87
N ILE A 260 5.09 14.90 -12.71
CA ILE A 260 6.10 15.78 -12.13
C ILE A 260 7.43 15.06 -11.84
N TYR A 261 7.38 13.77 -11.50
CA TYR A 261 8.61 13.00 -11.23
C TYR A 261 9.37 12.69 -12.52
N LEU A 262 8.67 12.40 -13.63
CA LEU A 262 9.31 12.17 -14.93
C LEU A 262 10.10 13.40 -15.42
N ALA A 263 9.67 14.59 -15.02
CA ALA A 263 10.38 15.84 -15.35
C ALA A 263 11.63 16.09 -14.49
N HIS A 264 11.74 15.46 -13.32
CA HIS A 264 12.81 15.72 -12.36
C HIS A 264 13.87 14.61 -12.28
N TYR A 265 13.54 13.41 -12.72
CA TYR A 265 14.44 12.26 -12.68
C TYR A 265 14.86 11.83 -14.08
N PRO A 266 16.13 11.48 -14.33
CA PRO A 266 16.61 10.93 -15.61
C PRO A 266 16.14 9.47 -15.76
N ILE A 267 14.85 9.28 -15.87
CA ILE A 267 14.20 7.97 -16.03
C ILE A 267 13.39 7.93 -17.34
N ARG A 268 13.27 6.73 -17.87
CA ARG A 268 12.48 6.43 -19.07
C ARG A 268 11.42 5.39 -18.72
N MET A 269 10.33 5.44 -19.46
CA MET A 269 9.18 4.57 -19.29
C MET A 269 8.96 3.74 -20.55
N ILE A 270 8.80 2.42 -20.37
CA ILE A 270 8.44 1.49 -21.44
C ILE A 270 7.06 0.94 -21.15
N SER A 271 6.10 1.17 -22.02
CA SER A 271 4.72 0.70 -21.88
C SER A 271 4.58 -0.77 -22.26
N PHE A 272 3.73 -1.49 -21.53
CA PHE A 272 3.34 -2.87 -21.82
C PHE A 272 1.86 -3.00 -22.17
N ARG A 273 1.20 -1.91 -22.57
CA ARG A 273 -0.23 -1.88 -22.92
C ARG A 273 -0.64 -2.97 -23.91
N ASP A 274 0.19 -3.23 -24.92
CA ASP A 274 -0.10 -4.22 -25.97
C ASP A 274 0.25 -5.66 -25.57
N ARG A 275 0.92 -5.85 -24.44
CA ARG A 275 1.40 -7.15 -23.98
C ARG A 275 0.70 -7.67 -22.73
N LEU A 276 0.13 -6.78 -21.94
CA LEU A 276 -0.52 -7.10 -20.68
C LEU A 276 -1.94 -6.56 -20.63
N PRO A 277 -2.84 -7.23 -19.89
CA PRO A 277 -4.18 -6.72 -19.66
C PRO A 277 -4.13 -5.38 -18.92
N ALA A 278 -5.06 -4.51 -19.24
CA ALA A 278 -5.26 -3.26 -18.54
C ALA A 278 -5.56 -3.51 -17.05
N LEU A 279 -5.25 -2.54 -16.22
CA LEU A 279 -5.53 -2.53 -14.79
C LEU A 279 -6.75 -1.65 -14.51
N PRO A 280 -7.96 -2.20 -14.37
CA PRO A 280 -9.15 -1.40 -14.17
C PRO A 280 -9.11 -0.69 -12.81
N ILE A 281 -9.32 0.62 -12.84
CA ILE A 281 -9.52 1.44 -11.64
C ILE A 281 -11.01 1.63 -11.45
N LYS A 282 -11.49 1.38 -10.24
CA LYS A 282 -12.89 1.46 -9.85
C LYS A 282 -13.08 2.56 -8.80
N ILE A 283 -14.28 3.12 -8.81
CA ILE A 283 -14.80 3.94 -7.73
C ILE A 283 -15.99 3.23 -7.09
N ALA A 284 -16.05 3.20 -5.78
CA ALA A 284 -17.17 2.65 -5.04
C ALA A 284 -17.63 3.61 -3.95
N TYR A 285 -18.91 3.48 -3.61
CA TYR A 285 -19.58 4.31 -2.62
C TYR A 285 -20.11 3.42 -1.49
N SER A 286 -20.01 3.91 -0.26
CA SER A 286 -20.71 3.28 0.85
C SER A 286 -22.21 3.52 0.75
N ASN A 287 -23.02 2.67 1.37
CA ASN A 287 -24.48 2.81 1.37
C ASN A 287 -24.98 4.04 2.15
N SER A 288 -24.10 4.74 2.84
CA SER A 288 -24.42 5.87 3.73
C SER A 288 -23.86 7.21 3.27
N VAL A 289 -23.50 7.33 1.98
CA VAL A 289 -22.97 8.61 1.44
C VAL A 289 -24.00 9.70 1.62
N PRO A 290 -23.70 10.77 2.37
CA PRO A 290 -24.66 11.82 2.70
C PRO A 290 -24.94 12.77 1.53
N PHE A 291 -24.25 12.62 0.40
CA PHE A 291 -24.31 13.51 -0.76
C PHE A 291 -24.45 12.70 -2.04
N ASP A 292 -25.25 13.20 -2.96
CA ASP A 292 -25.28 12.68 -4.33
C ASP A 292 -24.02 13.18 -5.06
N VAL A 293 -22.97 12.36 -5.05
CA VAL A 293 -21.74 12.64 -5.81
C VAL A 293 -21.88 11.93 -7.16
N PRO A 294 -22.14 12.67 -8.25
CA PRO A 294 -22.36 12.04 -9.55
C PRO A 294 -21.08 11.36 -10.02
N ALA A 295 -21.06 10.03 -9.96
CA ALA A 295 -19.94 9.22 -10.43
C ALA A 295 -19.56 9.53 -11.88
N GLU A 296 -20.55 9.87 -12.71
CA GLU A 296 -20.36 10.26 -14.11
C GLU A 296 -19.54 11.55 -14.27
N VAL A 297 -19.77 12.54 -13.40
CA VAL A 297 -19.01 13.79 -13.40
C VAL A 297 -17.56 13.55 -12.96
N LEU A 298 -17.37 12.73 -11.96
CA LEU A 298 -16.01 12.31 -11.54
C LEU A 298 -15.32 11.56 -12.68
N ARG A 299 -16.01 10.61 -13.30
CA ARG A 299 -15.48 9.84 -14.43
C ARG A 299 -15.10 10.73 -15.61
N GLU A 300 -15.97 11.65 -16.03
CA GLU A 300 -15.68 12.56 -17.16
C GLU A 300 -14.47 13.44 -16.88
N ARG A 301 -14.27 13.89 -15.67
CA ARG A 301 -13.13 14.73 -15.30
C ARG A 301 -11.83 13.95 -15.17
N LEU A 302 -11.91 12.77 -14.60
CA LEU A 302 -10.74 11.90 -14.42
C LEU A 302 -10.31 11.24 -15.74
N SER A 303 -11.25 10.97 -16.67
CA SER A 303 -10.92 10.47 -18.01
C SER A 303 -10.17 11.51 -18.87
N LYS A 304 -10.43 12.80 -18.66
CA LYS A 304 -9.67 13.89 -19.31
C LYS A 304 -8.20 13.95 -18.85
N LEU A 305 -7.90 13.41 -17.68
CA LEU A 305 -6.52 13.29 -17.19
C LEU A 305 -5.79 12.09 -17.78
N GLY A 306 -6.47 10.98 -18.02
CA GLY A 306 -5.91 9.85 -18.76
C GLY A 306 -5.43 10.26 -20.15
N ALA A 307 -6.10 11.21 -20.79
CA ALA A 307 -5.69 11.80 -22.06
C ALA A 307 -4.53 12.81 -21.96
N ALA A 308 -4.28 13.37 -20.78
CA ALA A 308 -3.15 14.28 -20.53
C ALA A 308 -1.88 13.56 -20.03
N VAL A 309 -2.02 12.31 -19.62
CA VAL A 309 -0.93 11.43 -19.13
C VAL A 309 -0.54 10.41 -20.23
N SER A 310 -1.31 10.29 -21.30
CA SER A 310 -0.97 9.54 -22.52
C SER A 310 -0.11 10.39 -23.46
#